data_5e72730eb002906c7d439a9f0f364fd5
#
_entry.id   5e72730eb002906c7d439a9f0f364fd5
#
_cell.length_a   1.000
_cell.length_b   1.000
_cell.length_c   1.000
_cell.angle_alpha   90.00
_cell.angle_beta   90.00
_cell.angle_gamma   90.00
#
_symmetry.space_group_name_H-M   'P 1'
#
loop_
_entity.id
_entity.type
_entity.pdbx_description
1 polymer ?
#
loop_
_entity_poly.entity_id
_entity_poly.type
_entity_poly.pdbx_seq_one_letter_code
_entity_poly.pdbx_strand_id
1 'polypeptide(L)'
;RDRSVSRGLGDVYKRQVMGIVMSNLRIVPTSSPTYDAISGYCVPLSVSICLLSLDLKQMRKLSKEPIIALASAIFSVCVAALVFGVLFANKIDEGWKVAGMFVGTYTGGSSNLTAIAVGLDASKNTIASANAADYVVGIPTLILMFATPALYKSSKWLKKLWPYDMSESELLGDGNHEELMTSKEWSIQEIAWLLAIGFGTVWAATSISSMVFGEGFRSAGRILLITTFSIILAQVPAVRKLRGNFDLGLFIAVLFLVTIGFAVDLKQFFGSTFYITLFCFCVIACSILLHPVSYTH
;
A
#
# COMPACT_ATOMS: atom_id res chain seq x y z
N ARG A 1 9.71 -21.94 11.03
CA ARG A 1 9.10 -21.03 12.05
C ARG A 1 8.79 -19.62 11.48
N ASP A 2 8.85 -19.43 10.17
CA ASP A 2 8.56 -18.15 9.46
C ASP A 2 7.07 -17.99 9.11
N ARG A 3 6.17 -18.34 10.01
CA ARG A 3 4.72 -18.31 9.66
C ARG A 3 3.97 -17.07 10.14
N SER A 4 4.58 -16.16 10.88
CA SER A 4 3.82 -15.10 11.57
C SER A 4 3.59 -13.83 10.75
N VAL A 5 4.62 -13.28 10.11
CA VAL A 5 4.47 -12.07 9.27
C VAL A 5 3.70 -12.39 7.99
N SER A 6 3.96 -13.54 7.37
CA SER A 6 3.20 -14.02 6.21
C SER A 6 1.73 -14.31 6.56
N ARG A 7 1.39 -14.63 7.82
CA ARG A 7 0.00 -14.79 8.27
C ARG A 7 -0.76 -13.47 8.31
N GLY A 8 -0.20 -12.40 8.91
CA GLY A 8 -0.90 -11.12 9.03
C GLY A 8 -1.22 -10.49 7.68
N LEU A 9 -0.23 -10.38 6.79
CA LEU A 9 -0.42 -9.91 5.41
C LEU A 9 -1.30 -10.88 4.61
N GLY A 10 -1.07 -12.20 4.71
CA GLY A 10 -1.89 -13.21 4.05
C GLY A 10 -3.35 -13.15 4.48
N ASP A 11 -3.65 -12.81 5.72
CA ASP A 11 -5.03 -12.69 6.21
C ASP A 11 -5.73 -11.42 5.70
N VAL A 12 -5.01 -10.34 5.46
CA VAL A 12 -5.54 -9.14 4.78
C VAL A 12 -5.97 -9.49 3.35
N TYR A 13 -5.09 -10.13 2.57
CA TYR A 13 -5.40 -10.55 1.21
C TYR A 13 -6.54 -11.57 1.13
N LYS A 14 -6.60 -12.54 2.05
CA LYS A 14 -7.72 -13.51 2.12
C LYS A 14 -9.06 -12.81 2.30
N ARG A 15 -9.14 -11.79 3.15
CA ARG A 15 -10.37 -11.04 3.40
C ARG A 15 -10.79 -10.23 2.17
N GLN A 16 -9.85 -9.65 1.44
CA GLN A 16 -10.13 -8.97 0.17
C GLN A 16 -10.63 -9.95 -0.90
N VAL A 17 -9.93 -11.08 -1.07
CA VAL A 17 -10.36 -12.15 -2.01
C VAL A 17 -11.76 -12.66 -1.64
N MET A 18 -12.04 -12.83 -0.34
CA MET A 18 -13.38 -13.20 0.12
C MET A 18 -14.42 -12.14 -0.27
N GLY A 19 -14.08 -10.85 -0.16
CA GLY A 19 -14.92 -9.74 -0.62
C GLY A 19 -15.23 -9.85 -2.11
N ILE A 20 -14.23 -10.07 -2.93
CA ILE A 20 -14.36 -10.26 -4.39
C ILE A 20 -15.28 -11.45 -4.71
N VAL A 21 -15.08 -12.58 -4.03
CA VAL A 21 -15.91 -13.79 -4.21
C VAL A 21 -17.37 -13.50 -3.86
N MET A 22 -17.63 -12.87 -2.71
CA MET A 22 -18.99 -12.57 -2.25
C MET A 22 -19.75 -11.63 -3.20
N SER A 23 -19.10 -10.61 -3.75
CA SER A 23 -19.74 -9.67 -4.69
C SER A 23 -19.98 -10.35 -6.06
N ASN A 24 -19.05 -11.14 -6.55
CA ASN A 24 -19.22 -11.82 -7.84
C ASN A 24 -20.21 -13.00 -7.77
N LEU A 25 -20.42 -13.59 -6.60
CA LEU A 25 -21.51 -14.51 -6.33
C LEU A 25 -22.86 -13.81 -6.08
N ARG A 26 -22.91 -12.46 -6.15
CA ARG A 26 -24.08 -11.63 -5.90
C ARG A 26 -24.68 -11.79 -4.48
N ILE A 27 -23.88 -12.21 -3.52
CA ILE A 27 -24.27 -12.27 -2.09
C ILE A 27 -24.33 -10.86 -1.52
N VAL A 28 -23.42 -9.98 -1.97
CA VAL A 28 -23.40 -8.54 -1.62
C VAL A 28 -23.37 -7.71 -2.90
N PRO A 29 -23.91 -6.48 -2.89
CA PRO A 29 -23.87 -5.61 -4.06
C PRO A 29 -22.42 -5.16 -4.33
N THR A 30 -22.10 -4.86 -5.60
CA THR A 30 -20.79 -4.32 -6.01
C THR A 30 -20.64 -2.83 -5.69
N SER A 31 -21.70 -2.12 -5.39
CA SER A 31 -21.69 -0.72 -4.99
C SER A 31 -22.73 -0.43 -3.92
N SER A 32 -22.36 0.43 -2.96
CA SER A 32 -23.27 0.87 -1.90
C SER A 32 -22.76 2.20 -1.32
N PRO A 33 -23.68 3.14 -0.96
CA PRO A 33 -23.30 4.36 -0.24
C PRO A 33 -22.53 4.06 1.07
N THR A 34 -22.80 2.92 1.70
CA THR A 34 -22.08 2.46 2.90
C THR A 34 -20.61 2.19 2.60
N TYR A 35 -20.28 1.59 1.45
CA TYR A 35 -18.90 1.34 1.05
C TYR A 35 -18.13 2.65 0.83
N ASP A 36 -18.80 3.63 0.22
CA ASP A 36 -18.23 4.97 0.01
C ASP A 36 -17.95 5.66 1.34
N ALA A 37 -18.88 5.58 2.29
CA ALA A 37 -18.71 6.14 3.63
C ALA A 37 -17.54 5.45 4.37
N ILE A 38 -17.50 4.12 4.36
CA ILE A 38 -16.39 3.37 4.99
C ILE A 38 -15.06 3.77 4.36
N SER A 39 -14.94 3.79 3.05
CA SER A 39 -13.69 4.19 2.38
C SER A 39 -13.34 5.65 2.68
N GLY A 40 -14.31 6.56 2.63
CA GLY A 40 -14.10 7.99 2.86
C GLY A 40 -13.60 8.35 4.27
N TYR A 41 -13.99 7.58 5.28
CA TYR A 41 -13.54 7.79 6.68
C TYR A 41 -12.37 6.88 7.05
N CYS A 42 -12.40 5.59 6.67
CA CYS A 42 -11.40 4.64 7.12
C CYS A 42 -10.05 4.84 6.43
N VAL A 43 -10.01 5.25 5.15
CA VAL A 43 -8.74 5.47 4.45
C VAL A 43 -7.90 6.56 5.13
N PRO A 44 -8.38 7.81 5.28
CA PRO A 44 -7.58 8.85 5.91
C PRO A 44 -7.28 8.55 7.38
N LEU A 45 -8.20 7.90 8.10
CA LEU A 45 -8.01 7.54 9.50
C LEU A 45 -6.93 6.45 9.67
N SER A 46 -6.95 5.41 8.83
CA SER A 46 -5.94 4.36 8.87
C SER A 46 -4.55 4.90 8.55
N VAL A 47 -4.42 5.75 7.53
CA VAL A 47 -3.16 6.42 7.19
C VAL A 47 -2.66 7.24 8.36
N SER A 48 -3.53 8.05 8.98
CA SER A 48 -3.16 8.86 10.14
C SER A 48 -2.63 7.99 11.28
N ILE A 49 -3.39 6.98 11.71
CA ILE A 49 -3.05 6.17 12.88
C ILE A 49 -1.82 5.28 12.62
N CYS A 50 -1.69 4.68 11.43
CA CYS A 50 -0.48 3.91 11.08
C CYS A 50 0.78 4.76 11.17
N LEU A 51 0.74 6.01 10.71
CA LEU A 51 1.90 6.90 10.72
C LEU A 51 2.29 7.37 12.12
N LEU A 52 1.41 7.28 13.12
CA LEU A 52 1.77 7.56 14.52
C LEU A 52 2.82 6.56 15.08
N SER A 53 3.03 5.42 14.42
CA SER A 53 4.08 4.47 14.79
C SER A 53 5.49 4.88 14.33
N LEU A 54 5.61 5.89 13.47
CA LEU A 54 6.85 6.24 12.80
C LEU A 54 7.83 6.94 13.76
N ASP A 55 9.00 6.34 14.01
CA ASP A 55 10.09 6.95 14.77
C ASP A 55 11.23 7.44 13.86
N LEU A 56 11.25 8.75 13.58
CA LEU A 56 12.29 9.35 12.76
C LEU A 56 13.70 9.24 13.38
N LYS A 57 13.81 9.10 14.71
CA LYS A 57 15.12 8.92 15.37
C LYS A 57 15.66 7.51 15.13
N GLN A 58 14.80 6.50 15.12
CA GLN A 58 15.19 5.13 14.77
C GLN A 58 15.56 5.04 13.30
N MET A 59 14.79 5.67 12.42
CA MET A 59 15.12 5.70 10.98
C MET A 59 16.51 6.29 10.69
N ARG A 60 16.94 7.30 11.44
CA ARG A 60 18.29 7.87 11.30
C ARG A 60 19.42 6.92 11.74
N LYS A 61 19.10 5.89 12.53
CA LYS A 61 20.05 4.88 13.00
C LYS A 61 20.14 3.67 12.06
N LEU A 62 19.22 3.55 11.10
CA LEU A 62 19.27 2.49 10.10
C LEU A 62 20.53 2.63 9.26
N SER A 63 21.11 1.49 8.86
CA SER A 63 22.23 1.49 7.91
C SER A 63 21.84 2.20 6.62
N LYS A 64 22.79 2.75 5.89
CA LYS A 64 22.53 3.47 4.63
C LYS A 64 21.99 2.54 3.54
N GLU A 65 22.38 1.27 3.56
CA GLU A 65 22.02 0.29 2.54
C GLU A 65 20.52 0.07 2.35
N PRO A 66 19.69 -0.19 3.39
CA PRO A 66 18.25 -0.30 3.23
C PRO A 66 17.59 1.01 2.71
N ILE A 67 18.14 2.16 3.09
CA ILE A 67 17.62 3.46 2.64
C ILE A 67 17.92 3.65 1.14
N ILE A 68 19.12 3.32 0.70
CA ILE A 68 19.51 3.39 -0.71
C ILE A 68 18.70 2.39 -1.53
N ALA A 69 18.53 1.15 -1.03
CA ALA A 69 17.72 0.13 -1.69
C ALA A 69 16.26 0.61 -1.85
N LEU A 70 15.66 1.17 -0.79
CA LEU A 70 14.31 1.73 -0.85
C LEU A 70 14.22 2.89 -1.84
N ALA A 71 15.15 3.83 -1.81
CA ALA A 71 15.18 4.95 -2.73
C ALA A 71 15.32 4.51 -4.19
N SER A 72 16.19 3.52 -4.45
CA SER A 72 16.36 2.89 -5.76
C SER A 72 15.08 2.18 -6.23
N ALA A 73 14.39 1.46 -5.35
CA ALA A 73 13.11 0.82 -5.66
C ALA A 73 12.04 1.84 -6.03
N ILE A 74 11.89 2.90 -5.22
CA ILE A 74 10.94 4.00 -5.49
C ILE A 74 11.25 4.65 -6.83
N PHE A 75 12.52 4.97 -7.10
CA PHE A 75 12.95 5.56 -8.36
C PHE A 75 12.60 4.65 -9.55
N SER A 76 12.89 3.36 -9.46
CA SER A 76 12.60 2.38 -10.51
C SER A 76 11.10 2.30 -10.81
N VAL A 77 10.26 2.27 -9.79
CA VAL A 77 8.79 2.27 -9.95
C VAL A 77 8.31 3.58 -10.57
N CYS A 78 8.82 4.73 -10.14
CA CYS A 78 8.43 6.03 -10.70
C CYS A 78 8.79 6.13 -12.18
N VAL A 79 9.99 5.71 -12.56
CA VAL A 79 10.44 5.71 -13.97
C VAL A 79 9.56 4.77 -14.79
N ALA A 80 9.32 3.54 -14.32
CA ALA A 80 8.46 2.59 -15.00
C ALA A 80 7.04 3.13 -15.18
N ALA A 81 6.43 3.66 -14.12
CA ALA A 81 5.08 4.22 -14.16
C ALA A 81 4.98 5.43 -15.11
N LEU A 82 6.01 6.28 -15.16
CA LEU A 82 6.05 7.43 -16.08
C LEU A 82 6.16 6.97 -17.54
N VAL A 83 7.07 6.06 -17.85
CA VAL A 83 7.26 5.55 -19.20
C VAL A 83 6.00 4.87 -19.72
N PHE A 84 5.46 3.93 -18.95
CA PHE A 84 4.24 3.24 -19.34
C PHE A 84 3.00 4.12 -19.23
N GLY A 85 2.97 5.10 -18.31
CA GLY A 85 1.91 6.11 -18.24
C GLY A 85 1.76 6.89 -19.53
N VAL A 86 2.88 7.29 -20.15
CA VAL A 86 2.88 7.95 -21.45
C VAL A 86 2.46 6.98 -22.57
N LEU A 87 2.98 5.76 -22.57
CA LEU A 87 2.66 4.76 -23.61
C LEU A 87 1.18 4.33 -23.59
N PHE A 88 0.56 4.30 -22.43
CA PHE A 88 -0.84 3.91 -22.26
C PHE A 88 -1.81 5.11 -22.14
N ALA A 89 -1.32 6.35 -22.24
CA ALA A 89 -2.13 7.57 -22.01
C ALA A 89 -3.45 7.59 -22.80
N ASN A 90 -3.45 7.10 -24.04
CA ASN A 90 -4.63 7.07 -24.91
C ASN A 90 -5.47 5.77 -24.78
N LYS A 91 -5.09 4.86 -23.90
CA LYS A 91 -5.74 3.55 -23.74
C LYS A 91 -6.43 3.38 -22.39
N ILE A 92 -6.09 4.20 -21.42
CA ILE A 92 -6.59 4.11 -20.04
C ILE A 92 -7.21 5.46 -19.68
N ASP A 93 -8.50 5.44 -19.40
CA ASP A 93 -9.17 6.60 -18.81
C ASP A 93 -8.53 6.92 -17.45
N GLU A 94 -8.29 8.20 -17.18
CA GLU A 94 -7.57 8.65 -15.98
C GLU A 94 -6.17 8.01 -15.83
N GLY A 95 -5.48 7.67 -16.94
CA GLY A 95 -4.23 6.90 -16.95
C GLY A 95 -3.13 7.50 -16.07
N TRP A 96 -3.03 8.82 -15.96
CA TRP A 96 -2.09 9.49 -15.08
C TRP A 96 -2.39 9.26 -13.59
N LYS A 97 -3.68 9.16 -13.21
CA LYS A 97 -4.08 8.81 -11.85
C LYS A 97 -3.74 7.35 -11.56
N VAL A 98 -4.02 6.46 -12.51
CA VAL A 98 -3.65 5.03 -12.43
C VAL A 98 -2.14 4.87 -12.27
N ALA A 99 -1.32 5.63 -13.01
CA ALA A 99 0.13 5.62 -12.85
C ALA A 99 0.55 6.02 -11.43
N GLY A 100 -0.01 7.09 -10.88
CA GLY A 100 0.23 7.51 -9.50
C GLY A 100 -0.20 6.46 -8.47
N MET A 101 -1.36 5.83 -8.68
CA MET A 101 -1.89 4.77 -7.81
C MET A 101 -0.94 3.58 -7.75
N PHE A 102 -0.40 3.13 -8.88
CA PHE A 102 0.56 2.01 -8.91
C PHE A 102 1.93 2.37 -8.37
N VAL A 103 2.39 3.61 -8.50
CA VAL A 103 3.57 4.07 -7.75
C VAL A 103 3.35 3.88 -6.26
N GLY A 104 2.19 4.29 -5.75
CA GLY A 104 1.84 4.09 -4.34
C GLY A 104 1.79 2.63 -3.92
N THR A 105 1.19 1.78 -4.73
CA THR A 105 1.08 0.34 -4.46
C THR A 105 2.45 -0.31 -4.31
N TYR A 106 3.33 -0.09 -5.27
CA TYR A 106 4.63 -0.78 -5.31
C TYR A 106 5.72 -0.14 -4.46
N THR A 107 5.40 1.00 -3.83
CA THR A 107 6.25 1.61 -2.79
C THR A 107 5.73 1.38 -1.38
N GLY A 108 4.46 1.02 -1.19
CA GLY A 108 3.88 0.92 0.16
C GLY A 108 2.65 0.01 0.31
N GLY A 109 2.26 -0.74 -0.74
CA GLY A 109 1.17 -1.71 -0.72
C GLY A 109 -0.19 -1.16 -1.15
N SER A 110 -1.18 -2.07 -1.31
CA SER A 110 -2.51 -1.76 -1.88
C SER A 110 -3.32 -0.72 -1.08
N SER A 111 -3.03 -0.52 0.20
CA SER A 111 -3.63 0.57 0.98
C SER A 111 -3.22 1.95 0.46
N ASN A 112 -1.98 2.09 -0.01
CA ASN A 112 -1.49 3.33 -0.61
C ASN A 112 -2.12 3.60 -1.98
N LEU A 113 -2.42 2.54 -2.76
CA LEU A 113 -3.18 2.67 -3.99
C LEU A 113 -4.47 3.45 -3.74
N THR A 114 -5.24 3.02 -2.75
CA THR A 114 -6.52 3.64 -2.43
C THR A 114 -6.36 5.05 -1.84
N ALA A 115 -5.36 5.26 -0.98
CA ALA A 115 -5.09 6.57 -0.41
C ALA A 115 -4.73 7.59 -1.51
N ILE A 116 -3.89 7.19 -2.47
CA ILE A 116 -3.54 8.03 -3.63
C ILE A 116 -4.74 8.22 -4.55
N ALA A 117 -5.53 7.18 -4.82
CA ALA A 117 -6.74 7.28 -5.60
C ALA A 117 -7.70 8.34 -5.05
N VAL A 118 -7.93 8.32 -3.73
CA VAL A 118 -8.74 9.33 -3.03
C VAL A 118 -8.10 10.71 -3.13
N GLY A 119 -6.77 10.80 -2.95
CA GLY A 119 -6.03 12.06 -3.07
C GLY A 119 -6.06 12.67 -4.46
N LEU A 120 -6.15 11.85 -5.51
CA LEU A 120 -6.22 12.28 -6.91
C LEU A 120 -7.67 12.40 -7.44
N ASP A 121 -8.68 12.20 -6.60
CA ASP A 121 -10.10 12.15 -6.99
C ASP A 121 -10.34 11.21 -8.19
N ALA A 122 -9.77 9.98 -8.09
CA ALA A 122 -9.98 8.97 -9.11
C ALA A 122 -11.44 8.47 -9.08
N SER A 123 -11.99 8.16 -10.25
CA SER A 123 -13.34 7.61 -10.34
C SER A 123 -13.45 6.25 -9.66
N LYS A 124 -14.63 5.90 -9.14
CA LYS A 124 -14.86 4.61 -8.48
C LYS A 124 -14.52 3.42 -9.39
N ASN A 125 -14.83 3.54 -10.68
CA ASN A 125 -14.52 2.52 -11.67
C ASN A 125 -13.00 2.35 -11.84
N THR A 126 -12.27 3.46 -11.91
CA THR A 126 -10.80 3.45 -11.98
C THR A 126 -10.19 2.81 -10.74
N ILE A 127 -10.68 3.15 -9.55
CA ILE A 127 -10.23 2.55 -8.29
C ILE A 127 -10.48 1.04 -8.27
N ALA A 128 -11.69 0.61 -8.63
CA ALA A 128 -12.04 -0.81 -8.66
C ALA A 128 -11.19 -1.58 -9.68
N SER A 129 -11.03 -1.02 -10.90
CA SER A 129 -10.21 -1.63 -11.96
C SER A 129 -8.74 -1.72 -11.60
N ALA A 130 -8.17 -0.69 -10.99
CA ALA A 130 -6.77 -0.68 -10.55
C ALA A 130 -6.52 -1.69 -9.43
N ASN A 131 -7.44 -1.78 -8.44
CA ASN A 131 -7.35 -2.81 -7.40
C ASN A 131 -7.48 -4.22 -7.98
N ALA A 132 -8.40 -4.46 -8.93
CA ALA A 132 -8.53 -5.74 -9.59
C ALA A 132 -7.24 -6.14 -10.34
N ALA A 133 -6.64 -5.19 -11.06
CA ALA A 133 -5.37 -5.38 -11.75
C ALA A 133 -4.23 -5.70 -10.78
N ASP A 134 -4.15 -4.96 -9.64
CA ASP A 134 -3.16 -5.22 -8.60
C ASP A 134 -3.29 -6.63 -8.02
N TYR A 135 -4.49 -7.15 -7.80
CA TYR A 135 -4.66 -8.52 -7.32
C TYR A 135 -4.23 -9.56 -8.33
N VAL A 136 -4.57 -9.36 -9.61
CA VAL A 136 -4.23 -10.32 -10.67
C VAL A 136 -2.73 -10.36 -10.94
N VAL A 137 -2.05 -9.22 -10.88
CA VAL A 137 -0.60 -9.14 -11.16
C VAL A 137 0.23 -9.17 -9.88
N GLY A 138 -0.21 -8.48 -8.84
CA GLY A 138 0.56 -8.32 -7.60
C GLY A 138 0.65 -9.60 -6.79
N ILE A 139 -0.44 -10.39 -6.66
CA ILE A 139 -0.40 -11.65 -5.89
C ILE A 139 0.59 -12.66 -6.48
N PRO A 140 0.56 -12.98 -7.79
CA PRO A 140 1.58 -13.85 -8.40
C PRO A 140 3.00 -13.28 -8.26
N THR A 141 3.17 -11.97 -8.42
CA THR A 141 4.46 -11.31 -8.25
C THR A 141 4.97 -11.45 -6.81
N LEU A 142 4.11 -11.26 -5.81
CA LEU A 142 4.47 -11.43 -4.41
C LEU A 142 4.91 -12.87 -4.11
N ILE A 143 4.20 -13.86 -4.65
CA ILE A 143 4.58 -15.27 -4.52
C ILE A 143 5.94 -15.52 -5.16
N LEU A 144 6.18 -14.96 -6.35
CA LEU A 144 7.47 -15.05 -7.04
C LEU A 144 8.59 -14.41 -6.22
N MET A 145 8.36 -13.22 -5.63
CA MET A 145 9.33 -12.54 -4.78
C MET A 145 9.70 -13.36 -3.54
N PHE A 146 8.72 -13.97 -2.86
CA PHE A 146 8.99 -14.86 -1.73
C PHE A 146 9.71 -16.16 -2.15
N ALA A 147 9.49 -16.64 -3.37
CA ALA A 147 10.19 -17.80 -3.91
C ALA A 147 11.61 -17.47 -4.41
N THR A 148 11.91 -16.18 -4.66
CA THR A 148 13.18 -15.74 -5.26
C THR A 148 14.43 -16.23 -4.49
N PRO A 149 14.52 -16.19 -3.14
CA PRO A 149 15.67 -16.71 -2.42
C PRO A 149 15.90 -18.22 -2.66
N ALA A 150 14.83 -19.00 -2.68
CA ALA A 150 14.90 -20.45 -2.95
C ALA A 150 15.27 -20.74 -4.41
N LEU A 151 14.69 -20.00 -5.35
CA LEU A 151 15.02 -20.08 -6.77
C LEU A 151 16.47 -19.69 -7.05
N TYR A 152 16.96 -18.65 -6.36
CA TYR A 152 18.36 -18.21 -6.47
C TYR A 152 19.31 -19.31 -5.98
N LYS A 153 19.05 -19.95 -4.83
CA LYS A 153 19.85 -21.06 -4.32
C LYS A 153 19.93 -22.25 -5.30
N SER A 154 18.84 -22.56 -5.99
CA SER A 154 18.72 -23.72 -6.87
C SER A 154 19.21 -23.47 -8.30
N SER A 155 19.22 -22.23 -8.81
CA SER A 155 19.46 -21.91 -10.21
C SER A 155 20.87 -21.36 -10.44
N LYS A 156 21.68 -22.13 -11.19
CA LYS A 156 23.02 -21.69 -11.64
C LYS A 156 22.94 -20.47 -12.58
N TRP A 157 21.85 -20.33 -13.33
CA TRP A 157 21.62 -19.24 -14.26
C TRP A 157 21.36 -17.93 -13.50
N LEU A 158 20.52 -17.95 -12.47
CA LEU A 158 20.25 -16.79 -11.62
C LEU A 158 21.51 -16.31 -10.88
N LYS A 159 22.35 -17.23 -10.39
CA LYS A 159 23.65 -16.91 -9.77
C LYS A 159 24.61 -16.24 -10.76
N LYS A 160 24.57 -16.61 -12.03
CA LYS A 160 25.38 -15.98 -13.07
C LYS A 160 24.87 -14.58 -13.45
N LEU A 161 23.54 -14.41 -13.48
CA LEU A 161 22.89 -13.12 -13.77
C LEU A 161 23.06 -12.12 -12.63
N TRP A 162 23.12 -12.63 -11.40
CA TRP A 162 23.19 -11.86 -10.17
C TRP A 162 24.28 -12.43 -9.26
N PRO A 163 25.54 -12.06 -9.46
CA PRO A 163 26.67 -12.60 -8.70
C PRO A 163 26.79 -11.95 -7.31
N TYR A 164 25.72 -11.96 -6.52
CA TYR A 164 25.72 -11.47 -5.15
C TYR A 164 25.75 -12.65 -4.19
N ASP A 165 26.78 -12.69 -3.33
CA ASP A 165 26.94 -13.77 -2.35
C ASP A 165 26.12 -13.43 -1.11
N MET A 166 24.85 -13.86 -1.09
CA MET A 166 23.96 -13.67 0.06
C MET A 166 24.33 -14.65 1.17
N SER A 167 24.66 -14.13 2.35
CA SER A 167 24.87 -14.95 3.54
C SER A 167 23.58 -15.67 3.98
N GLU A 168 23.70 -16.79 4.69
CA GLU A 168 22.51 -17.51 5.19
C GLU A 168 21.66 -16.66 6.14
N SER A 169 22.27 -15.77 6.92
CA SER A 169 21.59 -14.83 7.80
C SER A 169 20.76 -13.79 7.03
N GLU A 170 21.27 -13.29 5.90
CA GLU A 170 20.52 -12.36 5.03
C GLU A 170 19.32 -13.04 4.34
N LEU A 171 19.44 -14.35 4.04
CA LEU A 171 18.36 -15.13 3.42
C LEU A 171 17.27 -15.53 4.42
N LEU A 172 17.60 -15.61 5.70
CA LEU A 172 16.65 -16.03 6.75
C LEU A 172 15.98 -14.84 7.45
N GLY A 173 16.50 -13.62 7.27
CA GLY A 173 16.07 -12.43 8.00
C GLY A 173 16.34 -12.55 9.51
N ASP A 174 16.73 -11.49 10.16
CA ASP A 174 16.79 -11.47 11.63
C ASP A 174 15.39 -11.69 12.19
N GLY A 175 15.19 -12.80 12.91
CA GLY A 175 13.88 -13.31 13.36
C GLY A 175 13.13 -12.47 14.41
N ASN A 176 13.39 -11.18 14.53
CA ASN A 176 12.72 -10.24 15.41
C ASN A 176 11.62 -9.45 14.67
N HIS A 177 10.76 -10.14 13.92
CA HIS A 177 9.56 -9.52 13.40
C HIS A 177 8.48 -9.50 14.49
N GLU A 178 8.11 -8.31 14.96
CA GLU A 178 6.89 -8.17 15.75
C GLU A 178 5.72 -8.77 14.97
N GLU A 179 5.03 -9.73 15.58
CA GLU A 179 3.87 -10.35 14.95
C GLU A 179 2.77 -9.31 14.78
N LEU A 180 2.39 -9.05 13.53
CA LEU A 180 1.31 -8.13 13.19
C LEU A 180 -0.05 -8.75 13.54
N MET A 181 -0.95 -7.96 14.12
CA MET A 181 -2.31 -8.36 14.50
C MET A 181 -2.38 -9.55 15.47
N THR A 182 -1.36 -9.72 16.32
CA THR A 182 -1.40 -10.67 17.43
C THR A 182 -2.03 -10.07 18.67
N SER A 183 -2.35 -10.93 19.65
CA SER A 183 -2.85 -10.49 20.95
C SER A 183 -1.78 -9.64 21.66
N LYS A 184 -2.01 -8.34 21.76
CA LYS A 184 -1.17 -7.38 22.49
C LYS A 184 -1.99 -6.78 23.63
N GLU A 185 -1.33 -6.46 24.73
CA GLU A 185 -1.99 -5.77 25.85
C GLU A 185 -2.22 -4.31 25.49
N TRP A 186 -3.45 -3.96 25.12
CA TRP A 186 -3.90 -2.58 24.91
C TRP A 186 -4.95 -2.23 25.94
N SER A 187 -4.94 -1.00 26.39
CA SER A 187 -6.05 -0.46 27.17
C SER A 187 -7.09 0.19 26.26
N ILE A 188 -8.36 0.17 26.68
CA ILE A 188 -9.44 0.89 25.99
C ILE A 188 -9.10 2.39 25.92
N GLN A 189 -8.41 2.91 26.92
CA GLN A 189 -7.96 4.30 26.96
C GLN A 189 -6.96 4.60 25.85
N GLU A 190 -6.00 3.71 25.57
CA GLU A 190 -5.04 3.89 24.47
C GLU A 190 -5.75 3.90 23.11
N ILE A 191 -6.71 2.99 22.91
CA ILE A 191 -7.54 2.97 21.68
C ILE A 191 -8.30 4.29 21.54
N ALA A 192 -8.93 4.77 22.60
CA ALA A 192 -9.68 6.04 22.59
C ALA A 192 -8.78 7.23 22.23
N TRP A 193 -7.55 7.31 22.80
CA TRP A 193 -6.60 8.35 22.46
C TRP A 193 -6.12 8.26 21.01
N LEU A 194 -5.81 7.06 20.50
CA LEU A 194 -5.39 6.87 19.11
C LEU A 194 -6.49 7.29 18.13
N LEU A 195 -7.74 6.94 18.41
CA LEU A 195 -8.88 7.38 17.61
C LEU A 195 -9.08 8.89 17.69
N ALA A 196 -9.01 9.47 18.88
CA ALA A 196 -9.16 10.92 19.08
C ALA A 196 -8.08 11.72 18.31
N ILE A 197 -6.82 11.26 18.38
CA ILE A 197 -5.70 11.86 17.64
C ILE A 197 -5.90 11.67 16.13
N GLY A 198 -6.26 10.47 15.69
CA GLY A 198 -6.50 10.17 14.29
C GLY A 198 -7.62 11.02 13.69
N PHE A 199 -8.79 11.06 14.32
CA PHE A 199 -9.91 11.90 13.88
C PHE A 199 -9.57 13.39 13.95
N GLY A 200 -8.91 13.86 15.02
CA GLY A 200 -8.46 15.24 15.14
C GLY A 200 -7.50 15.64 14.02
N THR A 201 -6.56 14.76 13.68
CA THR A 201 -5.61 14.97 12.56
C THR A 201 -6.33 15.04 11.21
N VAL A 202 -7.26 14.12 10.95
CA VAL A 202 -8.06 14.10 9.72
C VAL A 202 -8.93 15.35 9.61
N TRP A 203 -9.58 15.75 10.72
CA TRP A 203 -10.39 16.97 10.77
C TRP A 203 -9.55 18.22 10.50
N ALA A 204 -8.43 18.39 11.20
CA ALA A 204 -7.54 19.53 11.01
C ALA A 204 -7.01 19.61 9.57
N ALA A 205 -6.54 18.49 9.02
CA ALA A 205 -6.05 18.40 7.65
C ALA A 205 -7.15 18.74 6.63
N THR A 206 -8.38 18.26 6.85
CA THR A 206 -9.51 18.55 5.96
C THR A 206 -9.88 20.04 6.00
N SER A 207 -9.94 20.64 7.19
CA SER A 207 -10.26 22.06 7.38
C SER A 207 -9.20 22.95 6.74
N ILE A 208 -7.93 22.67 6.99
CA ILE A 208 -6.82 23.45 6.41
C ILE A 208 -6.75 23.26 4.89
N SER A 209 -6.93 22.03 4.41
CA SER A 209 -6.92 21.75 2.96
C SER A 209 -8.00 22.52 2.23
N SER A 210 -9.20 22.63 2.82
CA SER A 210 -10.31 23.40 2.21
C SER A 210 -10.05 24.91 2.16
N MET A 211 -9.21 25.44 3.05
CA MET A 211 -8.86 26.86 3.10
C MET A 211 -7.67 27.22 2.20
N VAL A 212 -6.70 26.31 2.07
CA VAL A 212 -5.40 26.58 1.43
C VAL A 212 -5.37 26.13 -0.03
N PHE A 213 -6.00 24.99 -0.35
CA PHE A 213 -5.92 24.40 -1.69
C PHE A 213 -7.18 24.64 -2.50
N GLY A 214 -7.02 24.98 -3.79
CA GLY A 214 -8.12 25.04 -4.76
C GLY A 214 -8.74 23.66 -4.98
N GLU A 215 -9.94 23.61 -5.59
CA GLU A 215 -10.74 22.38 -5.75
C GLU A 215 -9.95 21.20 -6.34
N GLY A 216 -9.14 21.44 -7.38
CA GLY A 216 -8.38 20.37 -8.06
C GLY A 216 -7.25 19.76 -7.24
N PHE A 217 -6.80 20.43 -6.15
CA PHE A 217 -5.71 19.91 -5.29
C PHE A 217 -6.15 19.66 -3.84
N ARG A 218 -7.42 19.87 -3.52
CA ARG A 218 -7.94 19.78 -2.15
C ARG A 218 -7.77 18.37 -1.56
N SER A 219 -8.10 17.34 -2.34
CA SER A 219 -7.98 15.95 -1.89
C SER A 219 -6.51 15.52 -1.72
N ALA A 220 -5.65 15.87 -2.66
CA ALA A 220 -4.21 15.62 -2.56
C ALA A 220 -3.59 16.38 -1.36
N GLY A 221 -3.92 17.66 -1.23
CA GLY A 221 -3.49 18.49 -0.11
C GLY A 221 -3.93 17.93 1.25
N ARG A 222 -5.16 17.42 1.34
CA ARG A 222 -5.67 16.76 2.54
C ARG A 222 -4.82 15.55 2.94
N ILE A 223 -4.51 14.65 2.00
CA ILE A 223 -3.68 13.46 2.28
C ILE A 223 -2.26 13.86 2.69
N LEU A 224 -1.66 14.83 2.01
CA LEU A 224 -0.33 15.36 2.37
C LEU A 224 -0.32 15.97 3.78
N LEU A 225 -1.35 16.73 4.15
CA LEU A 225 -1.46 17.31 5.49
C LEU A 225 -1.68 16.23 6.56
N ILE A 226 -2.52 15.22 6.31
CA ILE A 226 -2.70 14.08 7.21
C ILE A 226 -1.36 13.40 7.46
N THR A 227 -0.61 13.10 6.41
CA THR A 227 0.70 12.46 6.49
C THR A 227 1.67 13.31 7.31
N THR A 228 1.78 14.60 7.00
CA THR A 228 2.68 15.54 7.68
C THR A 228 2.34 15.67 9.15
N PHE A 229 1.08 15.91 9.49
CA PHE A 229 0.64 16.06 10.88
C PHE A 229 0.83 14.79 11.68
N SER A 230 0.50 13.63 11.11
CA SER A 230 0.70 12.34 11.77
C SER A 230 2.17 12.07 12.06
N ILE A 231 3.08 12.35 11.12
CA ILE A 231 4.53 12.20 11.32
C ILE A 231 5.04 13.16 12.42
N ILE A 232 4.56 14.40 12.46
CA ILE A 232 4.93 15.37 13.50
C ILE A 232 4.42 14.87 14.86
N LEU A 233 3.16 14.47 14.96
CA LEU A 233 2.56 13.95 16.20
C LEU A 233 3.24 12.68 16.68
N ALA A 234 3.69 11.81 15.79
CA ALA A 234 4.47 10.62 16.11
C ALA A 234 5.78 10.92 16.85
N GLN A 235 6.34 12.13 16.71
CA GLN A 235 7.56 12.52 17.43
C GLN A 235 7.28 12.99 18.88
N VAL A 236 6.00 13.25 19.23
CA VAL A 236 5.61 13.67 20.57
C VAL A 236 5.74 12.51 21.55
N PRO A 237 6.47 12.65 22.69
CA PRO A 237 6.70 11.53 23.60
C PRO A 237 5.43 10.91 24.18
N ALA A 238 4.37 11.69 24.38
CA ALA A 238 3.08 11.20 24.86
C ALA A 238 2.39 10.30 23.84
N VAL A 239 2.43 10.66 22.55
CA VAL A 239 1.85 9.88 21.45
C VAL A 239 2.64 8.61 21.22
N ARG A 240 3.97 8.69 21.28
CA ARG A 240 4.88 7.55 21.12
C ARG A 240 4.70 6.46 22.18
N LYS A 241 4.22 6.80 23.38
CA LYS A 241 3.93 5.84 24.44
C LYS A 241 2.67 5.03 24.21
N LEU A 242 1.77 5.48 23.32
CA LEU A 242 0.55 4.76 22.98
C LEU A 242 0.91 3.47 22.23
N ARG A 243 0.40 2.35 22.73
CA ARG A 243 0.66 1.03 22.14
C ARG A 243 -0.39 0.72 21.07
N GLY A 244 -0.03 -0.14 20.11
CA GLY A 244 -0.97 -0.68 19.14
C GLY A 244 -1.41 0.28 18.03
N ASN A 245 -0.75 1.42 17.86
CA ASN A 245 -1.06 2.40 16.82
C ASN A 245 -1.04 1.78 15.42
N PHE A 246 0.02 1.03 15.06
CA PHE A 246 0.12 0.38 13.75
C PHE A 246 -0.95 -0.70 13.57
N ASP A 247 -1.18 -1.55 14.60
CA ASP A 247 -2.17 -2.62 14.53
C ASP A 247 -3.61 -2.08 14.41
N LEU A 248 -3.94 -1.00 15.14
CA LEU A 248 -5.25 -0.34 15.03
C LEU A 248 -5.43 0.30 13.65
N GLY A 249 -4.41 0.99 13.15
CA GLY A 249 -4.43 1.56 11.81
C GLY A 249 -4.59 0.49 10.73
N LEU A 250 -3.90 -0.64 10.85
CA LEU A 250 -4.02 -1.78 9.95
C LEU A 250 -5.42 -2.44 10.05
N PHE A 251 -5.99 -2.57 11.25
CA PHE A 251 -7.35 -3.06 11.44
C PHE A 251 -8.37 -2.18 10.71
N ILE A 252 -8.26 -0.85 10.84
CA ILE A 252 -9.11 0.10 10.12
C ILE A 252 -8.87 -0.02 8.61
N ALA A 253 -7.61 -0.22 8.17
CA ALA A 253 -7.30 -0.45 6.77
C ALA A 253 -8.01 -1.69 6.21
N VAL A 254 -8.07 -2.79 6.96
CA VAL A 254 -8.79 -4.00 6.55
C VAL A 254 -10.27 -3.74 6.30
N LEU A 255 -10.92 -2.87 7.07
CA LEU A 255 -12.35 -2.56 6.89
C LEU A 255 -12.61 -1.96 5.50
N PHE A 256 -11.84 -0.97 5.06
CA PHE A 256 -12.06 -0.39 3.74
C PHE A 256 -11.52 -1.30 2.62
N LEU A 257 -10.46 -2.08 2.85
CA LEU A 257 -9.95 -3.01 1.86
C LEU A 257 -10.97 -4.12 1.51
N VAL A 258 -11.75 -4.58 2.49
CA VAL A 258 -12.87 -5.52 2.24
C VAL A 258 -13.94 -4.86 1.37
N THR A 259 -14.31 -3.60 1.63
CA THR A 259 -15.31 -2.89 0.82
C THR A 259 -14.83 -2.64 -0.61
N ILE A 260 -13.53 -2.39 -0.80
CA ILE A 260 -12.94 -2.33 -2.14
C ILE A 260 -13.02 -3.69 -2.83
N GLY A 261 -12.78 -4.79 -2.10
CA GLY A 261 -12.98 -6.15 -2.63
C GLY A 261 -14.40 -6.35 -3.15
N PHE A 262 -15.42 -5.84 -2.45
CA PHE A 262 -16.81 -5.91 -2.93
C PHE A 262 -17.04 -5.12 -4.24
N ALA A 263 -16.32 -4.04 -4.47
CA ALA A 263 -16.47 -3.22 -5.67
C ALA A 263 -15.87 -3.85 -6.93
N VAL A 264 -15.08 -4.93 -6.81
CA VAL A 264 -14.45 -5.61 -7.96
C VAL A 264 -15.47 -6.50 -8.67
N ASP A 265 -15.83 -6.13 -9.91
CA ASP A 265 -16.64 -6.95 -10.81
C ASP A 265 -15.75 -7.64 -11.84
N LEU A 266 -15.61 -8.97 -11.72
CA LEU A 266 -14.77 -9.78 -12.62
C LEU A 266 -15.31 -9.80 -14.07
N LYS A 267 -16.59 -9.51 -14.31
CA LYS A 267 -17.11 -9.41 -15.67
C LYS A 267 -16.64 -8.16 -16.40
N GLN A 268 -16.44 -7.04 -15.66
CA GLN A 268 -15.89 -5.82 -16.23
C GLN A 268 -14.37 -5.94 -16.47
N PHE A 269 -13.72 -6.93 -15.85
CA PHE A 269 -12.28 -7.16 -15.97
C PHE A 269 -11.82 -7.38 -17.42
N PHE A 270 -12.60 -8.08 -18.23
CA PHE A 270 -12.26 -8.36 -19.64
C PHE A 270 -12.50 -7.18 -20.60
N GLY A 271 -12.98 -6.05 -20.10
CA GLY A 271 -13.20 -4.80 -20.85
C GLY A 271 -12.11 -3.75 -20.58
N SER A 272 -12.49 -2.65 -19.95
CA SER A 272 -11.60 -1.50 -19.66
C SER A 272 -10.43 -1.86 -18.73
N THR A 273 -10.59 -2.86 -17.87
CA THR A 273 -9.56 -3.28 -16.90
C THR A 273 -8.37 -3.98 -17.57
N PHE A 274 -8.51 -4.50 -18.81
CA PHE A 274 -7.41 -5.19 -19.49
C PHE A 274 -6.17 -4.30 -19.66
N TYR A 275 -6.36 -3.07 -20.15
CA TYR A 275 -5.23 -2.14 -20.35
C TYR A 275 -4.60 -1.71 -19.02
N ILE A 276 -5.40 -1.56 -17.96
CA ILE A 276 -4.90 -1.26 -16.62
C ILE A 276 -4.08 -2.45 -16.09
N THR A 277 -4.51 -3.68 -16.33
CA THR A 277 -3.78 -4.89 -15.93
C THR A 277 -2.47 -5.03 -16.71
N LEU A 278 -2.49 -4.78 -18.01
CA LEU A 278 -1.29 -4.81 -18.84
C LEU A 278 -0.30 -3.71 -18.42
N PHE A 279 -0.79 -2.52 -18.13
CA PHE A 279 -0.01 -1.41 -17.57
C PHE A 279 0.64 -1.81 -16.24
N CYS A 280 -0.15 -2.37 -15.31
CA CYS A 280 0.30 -2.86 -14.03
C CYS A 280 1.43 -3.90 -14.18
N PHE A 281 1.24 -4.89 -15.03
CA PHE A 281 2.25 -5.91 -15.35
C PHE A 281 3.54 -5.28 -15.89
N CYS A 282 3.44 -4.35 -16.85
CA CYS A 282 4.58 -3.66 -17.42
C CYS A 282 5.34 -2.84 -16.37
N VAL A 283 4.64 -2.13 -15.49
CA VAL A 283 5.26 -1.35 -14.41
C VAL A 283 6.01 -2.26 -13.45
N ILE A 284 5.41 -3.37 -13.01
CA ILE A 284 6.07 -4.33 -12.12
C ILE A 284 7.29 -4.95 -12.80
N ALA A 285 7.11 -5.51 -13.99
CA ALA A 285 8.20 -6.18 -14.71
C ALA A 285 9.39 -5.24 -14.94
N CYS A 286 9.11 -4.01 -15.38
CA CYS A 286 10.14 -3.01 -15.60
C CYS A 286 10.82 -2.57 -14.30
N SER A 287 10.06 -2.35 -13.22
CA SER A 287 10.63 -1.96 -11.95
C SER A 287 11.51 -3.05 -11.33
N ILE A 288 11.11 -4.33 -11.44
CA ILE A 288 11.93 -5.46 -11.01
C ILE A 288 13.24 -5.56 -11.82
N LEU A 289 13.22 -5.22 -13.11
CA LEU A 289 14.43 -5.23 -13.94
C LEU A 289 15.33 -4.01 -13.66
N LEU A 290 14.74 -2.85 -13.42
CA LEU A 290 15.49 -1.61 -13.17
C LEU A 290 16.09 -1.57 -11.75
N HIS A 291 15.40 -2.11 -10.76
CA HIS A 291 15.83 -2.03 -9.37
C HIS A 291 17.23 -2.62 -9.11
N PRO A 292 17.58 -3.84 -9.58
CA PRO A 292 18.94 -4.36 -9.43
C PRO A 292 20.00 -3.49 -10.10
N VAL A 293 19.71 -3.00 -11.31
CA VAL A 293 20.63 -2.13 -12.05
C VAL A 293 20.85 -0.82 -11.30
N SER A 294 19.78 -0.22 -10.81
CA SER A 294 19.82 1.02 -10.04
C SER A 294 20.53 0.85 -8.68
N TYR A 295 20.35 -0.31 -8.02
CA TYR A 295 20.95 -0.59 -6.72
C TYR A 295 22.44 -0.91 -6.83
N THR A 296 22.88 -1.64 -7.86
CA THR A 296 24.28 -2.03 -8.06
C THR A 296 25.15 -0.87 -8.57
N HIS A 297 24.58 0.12 -9.24
CA HIS A 297 25.30 1.30 -9.77
C HIS A 297 25.10 2.55 -8.92
#